data_bf07114950924c64e8877ec412c569e5
#
_entry.id   bf07114950924c64e8877ec412c569e5
#
_cell.length_a   1.000
_cell.length_b   1.000
_cell.length_c   1.000
_cell.angle_alpha   90.00
_cell.angle_beta   90.00
_cell.angle_gamma   90.00
#
_symmetry.space_group_name_H-M   'P 1'
#
loop_
_entity.id
_entity.type
_entity.pdbx_description
1 polymer ?
#
loop_
_entity_poly.entity_id
_entity_poly.type
_entity_poly.pdbx_seq_one_letter_code
_entity_poly.pdbx_strand_id
1 'polypeptide(L)' 'MGLELKIVSPAKVEYQGMVEKVIVPGISGQFEILQDHAPITSSLSNGEVVYQDSDGEHVLNVIRGFVEVRKNNVDICVEV' A
#
# COMPACT_ATOMS: atom_id res chain seq x y z
N MET A 1 -2.59 -13.28 10.98
CA MET A 1 -3.53 -12.18 10.77
C MET A 1 -2.78 -11.01 10.27
N GLY A 2 -3.40 -10.14 9.51
CA GLY A 2 -2.71 -9.02 8.92
C GLY A 2 -3.62 -8.27 7.99
N LEU A 3 -3.02 -7.72 6.95
CA LEU A 3 -3.73 -6.92 5.96
C LEU A 3 -3.77 -7.66 4.65
N GLU A 4 -4.88 -7.56 3.94
CA GLU A 4 -4.93 -8.01 2.57
C GLU A 4 -4.59 -6.82 1.68
N LEU A 5 -3.47 -6.93 0.97
CA LEU A 5 -2.95 -5.85 0.15
C LEU A 5 -3.15 -6.18 -1.32
N LYS A 6 -3.63 -5.20 -2.07
CA LYS A 6 -3.68 -5.27 -3.52
C LYS A 6 -3.14 -3.97 -4.10
N ILE A 7 -2.13 -4.08 -4.94
CA ILE A 7 -1.52 -2.94 -5.62
C ILE A 7 -1.73 -3.13 -7.11
N VAL A 8 -2.36 -2.17 -7.75
CA VAL A 8 -2.60 -2.21 -9.20
C VAL A 8 -2.00 -1.00 -9.87
N SER A 9 -1.52 -1.20 -11.10
CA SER A 9 -1.11 -0.14 -12.00
C SER A 9 -2.00 -0.22 -13.23
N PRO A 10 -1.92 0.77 -14.16
CA PRO A 10 -2.70 0.68 -15.39
C PRO A 10 -2.41 -0.59 -16.20
N ALA A 11 -1.20 -1.13 -16.08
CA ALA A 11 -0.79 -2.27 -16.89
C ALA A 11 -1.16 -3.60 -16.25
N LYS A 12 -1.14 -3.71 -14.91
CA LYS A 12 -1.27 -5.03 -14.27
C LYS A 12 -1.49 -4.90 -12.78
N VAL A 13 -1.77 -6.05 -12.15
CA VAL A 13 -1.70 -6.17 -10.69
C VAL A 13 -0.24 -6.30 -10.32
N GLU A 14 0.25 -5.33 -9.54
CA GLU A 14 1.66 -5.32 -9.12
C GLU A 14 1.90 -6.27 -7.96
N TYR A 15 0.93 -6.41 -7.07
CA TYR A 15 1.02 -7.32 -5.93
C TYR A 15 -0.38 -7.62 -5.40
N GLN A 16 -0.57 -8.83 -4.90
CA GLN A 16 -1.79 -9.20 -4.18
C GLN A 16 -1.44 -10.29 -3.19
N GLY A 17 -1.78 -10.08 -1.92
CA GLY A 17 -1.52 -11.08 -0.90
C GLY A 17 -1.66 -10.51 0.49
N MET A 18 -1.40 -11.37 1.48
CA MET A 18 -1.45 -10.98 2.88
C MET A 18 -0.13 -10.39 3.30
N VAL A 19 -0.18 -9.27 4.00
CA VAL A 19 1.02 -8.59 4.48
C VAL A 19 0.83 -8.22 5.94
N GLU A 20 1.95 -7.96 6.62
CA GLU A 20 1.95 -7.56 8.02
C GLU A 20 1.86 -6.06 8.16
N LYS A 21 2.42 -5.32 7.23
CA LYS A 21 2.39 -3.87 7.25
C LYS A 21 2.62 -3.31 5.87
N VAL A 22 2.18 -2.08 5.68
CA VAL A 22 2.40 -1.31 4.45
C VAL A 22 2.78 0.10 4.83
N ILE A 23 3.85 0.62 4.23
CA ILE A 23 4.25 2.02 4.40
C ILE A 23 4.06 2.70 3.05
N VAL A 24 3.37 3.82 3.04
CA VAL A 24 3.03 4.51 1.80
C VAL A 24 3.51 5.96 1.83
N PRO A 25 3.87 6.53 0.65
CA PRO A 25 4.29 7.92 0.57
C PRO A 25 3.08 8.83 0.43
N GLY A 26 2.33 9.02 1.52
CA GLY A 26 1.18 9.91 1.52
C GLY A 26 1.57 11.33 1.14
N ILE A 27 0.65 12.04 0.49
CA ILE A 27 0.96 13.38 -0.01
C ILE A 27 1.27 14.35 1.13
N SER A 28 0.75 14.09 2.33
CA SER A 28 1.03 14.90 3.50
C SER A 28 2.13 14.31 4.37
N GLY A 29 2.77 13.25 3.91
CA GLY A 29 3.83 12.58 4.63
C GLY A 29 3.64 11.07 4.60
N GLN A 30 4.76 10.37 4.77
CA GLN A 30 4.78 8.92 4.81
C GLN A 30 4.02 8.44 6.05
N PHE A 31 3.22 7.37 5.89
CA PHE A 31 2.58 6.76 7.05
C PHE A 31 2.52 5.25 6.90
N GLU A 32 2.35 4.58 8.04
CA GLU A 32 2.36 3.14 8.13
C GLU A 32 0.96 2.61 8.40
N ILE A 33 0.59 1.53 7.71
CA ILE A 33 -0.71 0.89 7.85
C ILE A 33 -0.47 -0.48 8.47
N LEU A 34 -1.05 -0.69 9.64
CA LEU A 34 -0.99 -1.95 10.38
C LEU A 34 -2.39 -2.52 10.51
N GLN A 35 -2.48 -3.75 11.00
CA GLN A 35 -3.77 -4.39 11.25
C GLN A 35 -4.65 -3.51 12.12
N ASP A 36 -5.93 -3.46 11.79
CA ASP A 36 -6.94 -2.67 12.51
C ASP A 36 -6.73 -1.17 12.40
N HIS A 37 -6.00 -0.73 11.38
CA HIS A 37 -5.87 0.70 11.10
C HIS A 37 -7.24 1.31 10.78
N ALA A 38 -7.46 2.53 11.25
CA ALA A 38 -8.70 3.24 10.97
C ALA A 38 -8.88 3.42 9.46
N PRO A 39 -10.12 3.43 8.97
CA PRO A 39 -10.36 3.67 7.54
C PRO A 39 -9.75 5.00 7.11
N ILE A 40 -9.08 4.99 5.96
CA ILE A 40 -8.46 6.19 5.41
C ILE A 40 -8.38 6.08 3.90
N THR A 41 -8.52 7.21 3.22
CA THR A 41 -8.22 7.36 1.80
C THR A 41 -7.23 8.50 1.67
N SER A 42 -6.14 8.26 0.97
CA SER A 42 -5.09 9.26 0.83
C SER A 42 -4.49 9.22 -0.56
N SER A 43 -4.16 10.40 -1.10
CA SER A 43 -3.35 10.49 -2.30
C SER A 43 -1.90 10.18 -1.96
N LEU A 44 -1.18 9.63 -2.93
CA LEU A 44 0.22 9.27 -2.78
C LEU A 44 1.08 10.13 -3.69
N SER A 45 2.25 10.50 -3.19
CA SER A 45 3.23 11.26 -3.96
C SER A 45 4.28 10.29 -4.52
N ASN A 46 5.22 10.84 -5.29
CA ASN A 46 6.37 10.09 -5.77
C ASN A 46 7.15 9.54 -4.57
N GLY A 47 7.41 8.25 -4.57
CA GLY A 47 8.13 7.62 -3.48
C GLY A 47 8.05 6.12 -3.53
N GLU A 48 8.21 5.49 -2.38
CA GLU A 48 8.23 4.04 -2.26
C GLU A 48 7.06 3.55 -1.45
N VAL A 49 6.40 2.52 -1.98
CA VAL A 49 5.47 1.70 -1.20
C VAL A 49 6.27 0.51 -0.69
N VAL A 50 6.32 0.35 0.62
CA VAL A 50 7.08 -0.72 1.27
C VAL A 50 6.08 -1.63 1.97
N TYR A 51 6.16 -2.92 1.71
CA TYR A 51 5.25 -3.88 2.36
C TYR A 51 6.02 -5.12 2.77
N GLN A 52 5.54 -5.76 3.82
CA GLN A 52 6.21 -6.92 4.37
C GLN A 52 5.24 -8.11 4.40
N ASP A 53 5.63 -9.21 3.78
CA ASP A 53 4.89 -10.46 3.82
C ASP A 53 5.74 -11.56 4.44
N SER A 54 5.32 -12.82 4.30
CA SER A 54 6.05 -13.94 4.88
C SER A 54 7.44 -14.13 4.26
N ASP A 55 7.66 -13.62 3.05
CA ASP A 55 8.94 -13.73 2.37
C ASP A 55 9.89 -12.57 2.69
N GLY A 56 9.42 -11.56 3.42
CA GLY A 56 10.22 -10.43 3.81
C GLY A 56 9.69 -9.11 3.30
N GLU A 57 10.56 -8.13 3.21
CA GLU A 57 10.19 -6.77 2.84
C GLU A 57 10.34 -6.57 1.34
N HIS A 58 9.35 -5.89 0.75
CA HIS A 58 9.33 -5.57 -0.66
C HIS A 58 9.16 -4.07 -0.84
N VAL A 59 9.74 -3.54 -1.91
CA VAL A 59 9.67 -2.12 -2.22
C VAL A 59 9.20 -1.94 -3.65
N LEU A 60 8.22 -1.07 -3.84
CA LEU A 60 7.74 -0.69 -5.17
C LEU A 60 7.83 0.83 -5.30
N ASN A 61 8.60 1.29 -6.28
CA ASN A 61 8.70 2.72 -6.56
C ASN A 61 7.47 3.17 -7.33
N VAL A 62 6.84 4.25 -6.88
CA VAL A 62 5.63 4.77 -7.51
C VAL A 62 5.80 6.25 -7.84
N ILE A 63 5.11 6.70 -8.89
CA ILE A 63 5.13 8.09 -9.30
C ILE A 63 4.03 8.85 -8.57
N ARG A 64 2.84 8.28 -8.54
CA ARG A 64 1.68 8.85 -7.87
C ARG A 64 0.61 7.78 -7.72
N GLY A 65 -0.43 8.09 -6.98
CA GLY A 65 -1.55 7.18 -6.84
C GLY A 65 -2.41 7.52 -5.65
N PHE A 66 -3.12 6.53 -5.17
CA PHE A 66 -3.89 6.68 -3.95
C PHE A 66 -4.03 5.34 -3.24
N VAL A 67 -4.34 5.40 -1.96
CA VAL A 67 -4.56 4.23 -1.13
C VAL A 67 -5.91 4.36 -0.43
N GLU A 68 -6.61 3.24 -0.33
CA GLU A 68 -7.83 3.13 0.46
C GLU A 68 -7.65 1.98 1.44
N VAL A 69 -7.92 2.26 2.72
CA VAL A 69 -7.82 1.27 3.79
C VAL A 69 -9.21 1.08 4.40
N ARG A 70 -9.65 -0.17 4.48
CA ARG A 70 -10.95 -0.49 5.02
C ARG A 70 -10.97 -1.93 5.52
N LYS A 71 -11.23 -2.11 6.85
CA LYS A 71 -11.41 -3.45 7.45
C LYS A 71 -10.28 -4.41 7.09
N ASN A 72 -9.05 -3.98 7.30
CA ASN A 72 -7.85 -4.78 7.01
C ASN A 72 -7.68 -5.12 5.54
N ASN A 73 -8.35 -4.39 4.65
CA ASN A 73 -8.11 -4.44 3.22
C ASN A 73 -7.42 -3.14 2.80
N VAL A 74 -6.31 -3.25 2.09
CA VAL A 74 -5.55 -2.13 1.60
C VAL A 74 -5.51 -2.20 0.09
N ASP A 75 -6.14 -1.24 -0.57
CA ASP A 75 -6.16 -1.15 -2.03
C ASP A 75 -5.33 0.05 -2.44
N ILE A 76 -4.33 -0.19 -3.28
CA ILE A 76 -3.42 0.84 -3.77
C ILE A 76 -3.47 0.85 -5.28
N CYS A 77 -3.74 2.02 -5.87
CA CYS A 77 -3.70 2.24 -7.31
C CYS A 77 -2.58 3.23 -7.58
N VAL A 78 -1.63 2.84 -8.41
CA VAL A 78 -0.44 3.66 -8.64
C VAL A 78 -0.02 3.67 -10.10
N GLU A 79 0.76 4.69 -10.44
CA GLU A 79 1.59 4.71 -11.65
C GLU A 79 3.01 4.39 -11.25
N VAL A 80 3.62 3.47 -11.97
CA VAL A 80 4.99 3.03 -11.72
C VAL A 80 5.93 3.45 -12.84
#